data_9f0841123915a055af47f725e65cbbc6
#
_entry.id   9f0841123915a055af47f725e65cbbc6
#
_cell.length_a   1.000
_cell.length_b   1.000
_cell.length_c   1.000
_cell.angle_alpha   90.00
_cell.angle_beta   90.00
_cell.angle_gamma   90.00
#
_symmetry.space_group_name_H-M   'P 1'
#
loop_
_entity.id
_entity.type
_entity.pdbx_description
1 polymer ?
#
loop_
_entity_poly.entity_id
_entity_poly.type
_entity_poly.pdbx_seq_one_letter_code
_entity_poly.pdbx_strand_id
1 'polypeptide(L)'
;MYKVSEVVAELRISYATEIEIIENYLANAANLEGGARAEAIKNLFDEEVSTALGHARRLAKRINTLEGRVPGPLELPRADKGLRPPDVADVDIAVHDAIESEDAAIAQYEQIIRFCDGHDFVTLDLAIELLVDERERRQRLVSLLQGSNVDSAQGR
;
A
#
# COMPACT_ATOMS: atom_id res chain seq x y z
N MET A 1 13.57 2.91 -24.92
CA MET A 1 14.63 3.88 -24.54
C MET A 1 14.24 4.49 -23.20
N TYR A 2 15.10 4.40 -22.18
CA TYR A 2 14.89 4.98 -20.86
C TYR A 2 14.64 6.50 -20.94
N LYS A 3 13.61 6.99 -20.24
CA LYS A 3 13.32 8.43 -20.14
C LYS A 3 12.96 8.78 -18.68
N VAL A 4 13.58 9.82 -18.17
CA VAL A 4 13.33 10.32 -16.81
C VAL A 4 11.85 10.69 -16.61
N SER A 5 11.18 11.24 -17.63
CA SER A 5 9.75 11.56 -17.56
C SER A 5 8.85 10.34 -17.37
N GLU A 6 9.25 9.19 -17.88
CA GLU A 6 8.53 7.93 -17.67
C GLU A 6 8.75 7.40 -16.24
N VAL A 7 9.98 7.52 -15.70
CA VAL A 7 10.25 7.21 -14.27
C VAL A 7 9.40 8.09 -13.36
N VAL A 8 9.34 9.39 -13.63
CA VAL A 8 8.50 10.32 -12.85
C VAL A 8 7.02 9.92 -12.91
N ALA A 9 6.53 9.49 -14.08
CA ALA A 9 5.16 9.00 -14.22
C ALA A 9 4.88 7.77 -13.34
N GLU A 10 5.78 6.78 -13.35
CA GLU A 10 5.66 5.57 -12.51
C GLU A 10 5.75 5.89 -11.00
N LEU A 11 6.66 6.78 -10.59
CA LEU A 11 6.75 7.23 -9.20
C LEU A 11 5.49 7.98 -8.75
N ARG A 12 4.83 8.74 -9.63
CA ARG A 12 3.55 9.41 -9.33
C ARG A 12 2.42 8.42 -9.12
N ILE A 13 2.39 7.30 -9.86
CA ILE A 13 1.44 6.21 -9.65
C ILE A 13 1.68 5.57 -8.27
N SER A 14 2.93 5.24 -7.93
CA SER A 14 3.26 4.70 -6.60
C SER A 14 2.88 5.66 -5.47
N TYR A 15 3.16 6.95 -5.63
CA TYR A 15 2.76 7.97 -4.66
C TYR A 15 1.24 7.99 -4.46
N ALA A 16 0.46 7.94 -5.54
CA ALA A 16 -1.00 7.88 -5.47
C ALA A 16 -1.49 6.62 -4.75
N THR A 17 -0.86 5.47 -5.02
CA THR A 17 -1.19 4.20 -4.36
C THR A 17 -0.94 4.28 -2.84
N GLU A 18 0.18 4.85 -2.40
CA GLU A 18 0.44 5.05 -0.97
C GLU A 18 -0.59 5.96 -0.30
N ILE A 19 -1.02 7.02 -0.98
CA ILE A 19 -2.09 7.90 -0.46
C ILE A 19 -3.42 7.15 -0.35
N GLU A 20 -3.79 6.32 -1.33
CA GLU A 20 -4.99 5.48 -1.25
C GLU A 20 -4.91 4.46 -0.11
N ILE A 21 -3.75 3.85 0.11
CA ILE A 21 -3.50 2.93 1.24
C ILE A 21 -3.72 3.65 2.57
N ILE A 22 -3.18 4.86 2.73
CA ILE A 22 -3.36 5.68 3.95
C ILE A 22 -4.85 5.95 4.18
N GLU A 23 -5.56 6.45 3.17
CA GLU A 23 -7.00 6.76 3.27
C GLU A 23 -7.82 5.51 3.64
N ASN A 24 -7.51 4.37 3.01
CA ASN A 24 -8.19 3.11 3.25
C ASN A 24 -7.94 2.59 4.68
N TYR A 25 -6.71 2.59 5.12
CA TYR A 25 -6.36 2.11 6.45
C TYR A 25 -6.95 2.98 7.56
N LEU A 26 -6.93 4.30 7.39
CA LEU A 26 -7.58 5.22 8.33
C LEU A 26 -9.08 4.97 8.43
N ALA A 27 -9.76 4.80 7.30
CA ALA A 27 -11.20 4.55 7.27
C ALA A 27 -11.55 3.19 7.90
N ASN A 28 -10.80 2.14 7.58
CA ASN A 28 -11.00 0.81 8.16
C ASN A 28 -10.69 0.80 9.67
N ALA A 29 -9.59 1.41 10.10
CA ALA A 29 -9.26 1.51 11.53
C ALA A 29 -10.37 2.22 12.33
N ALA A 30 -10.99 3.25 11.75
CA ALA A 30 -12.09 3.97 12.40
C ALA A 30 -13.41 3.19 12.45
N ASN A 31 -13.71 2.41 11.41
CA ASN A 31 -15.03 1.79 11.21
C ASN A 31 -15.13 0.32 11.61
N LEU A 32 -14.00 -0.40 11.75
CA LEU A 32 -14.03 -1.79 12.19
C LEU A 32 -14.57 -1.91 13.62
N GLU A 33 -15.54 -2.81 13.81
CA GLU A 33 -16.12 -3.13 15.09
C GLU A 33 -16.00 -4.63 15.36
N GLY A 34 -15.89 -5.01 16.63
CA GLY A 34 -15.93 -6.40 17.05
C GLY A 34 -14.68 -6.87 17.78
N GLY A 35 -14.72 -7.37 18.89
CA GLY A 35 -13.80 -8.13 19.72
C GLY A 35 -12.27 -7.92 19.54
N ALA A 36 -11.49 -8.76 20.16
CA ALA A 36 -10.03 -8.65 20.18
C ALA A 36 -9.36 -8.72 18.79
N ARG A 37 -9.98 -9.46 17.86
CA ARG A 37 -9.45 -9.59 16.48
C ARG A 37 -9.58 -8.29 15.70
N ALA A 38 -10.74 -7.64 15.76
CA ALA A 38 -10.93 -6.34 15.11
C ALA A 38 -9.96 -5.30 15.69
N GLU A 39 -9.76 -5.29 17.00
CA GLU A 39 -8.83 -4.38 17.65
C GLU A 39 -7.37 -4.61 17.21
N ALA A 40 -6.95 -5.87 17.08
CA ALA A 40 -5.61 -6.19 16.57
C ALA A 40 -5.39 -5.68 15.13
N ILE A 41 -6.42 -5.77 14.28
CA ILE A 41 -6.35 -5.30 12.90
C ILE A 41 -6.38 -3.78 12.81
N LYS A 42 -7.19 -3.11 13.64
CA LYS A 42 -7.17 -1.63 13.76
C LYS A 42 -5.77 -1.12 14.14
N ASN A 43 -5.15 -1.74 15.13
CA ASN A 43 -3.80 -1.37 15.56
C ASN A 43 -2.79 -1.57 14.42
N LEU A 44 -2.88 -2.67 13.68
CA LEU A 44 -2.03 -2.90 12.52
C LEU A 44 -2.23 -1.82 11.44
N PHE A 45 -3.47 -1.48 11.12
CA PHE A 45 -3.76 -0.44 10.14
C PHE A 45 -3.22 0.94 10.57
N ASP A 46 -3.34 1.29 11.85
CA ASP A 46 -2.80 2.54 12.39
C ASP A 46 -1.26 2.59 12.31
N GLU A 47 -0.57 1.48 12.59
CA GLU A 47 0.87 1.36 12.42
C GLU A 47 1.28 1.53 10.95
N GLU A 48 0.56 0.89 10.04
CA GLU A 48 0.87 0.89 8.62
C GLU A 48 0.58 2.23 7.93
N VAL A 49 -0.34 3.05 8.45
CA VAL A 49 -0.50 4.44 8.00
C VAL A 49 0.80 5.23 8.12
N SER A 50 1.54 5.05 9.20
CA SER A 50 2.83 5.73 9.42
C SER A 50 3.88 5.26 8.42
N THR A 51 3.93 3.96 8.11
CA THR A 51 4.84 3.37 7.11
C THR A 51 4.51 3.90 5.71
N ALA A 52 3.26 3.83 5.29
CA ALA A 52 2.81 4.33 3.99
C ALA A 52 3.06 5.85 3.81
N LEU A 53 2.90 6.63 4.88
CA LEU A 53 3.26 8.06 4.86
C LEU A 53 4.77 8.26 4.65
N GLY A 54 5.61 7.42 5.27
CA GLY A 54 7.05 7.40 5.05
C GLY A 54 7.40 7.11 3.58
N HIS A 55 6.75 6.12 2.98
CA HIS A 55 6.89 5.78 1.56
C HIS A 55 6.49 6.95 0.66
N ALA A 56 5.31 7.53 0.87
CA ALA A 56 4.83 8.68 0.10
C ALA A 56 5.81 9.86 0.15
N ARG A 57 6.40 10.16 1.32
CA ARG A 57 7.42 11.21 1.47
C ARG A 57 8.69 10.91 0.69
N ARG A 58 9.17 9.68 0.70
CA ARG A 58 10.38 9.25 -0.05
C ARG A 58 10.14 9.33 -1.56
N LEU A 59 8.97 8.87 -2.03
CA LEU A 59 8.54 8.99 -3.42
C LEU A 59 8.45 10.46 -3.86
N ALA A 60 7.81 11.31 -3.07
CA ALA A 60 7.69 12.74 -3.34
C ALA A 60 9.07 13.41 -3.46
N LYS A 61 9.99 13.10 -2.55
CA LYS A 61 11.36 13.59 -2.62
C LYS A 61 12.08 13.14 -3.90
N ARG A 62 11.91 11.87 -4.29
CA ARG A 62 12.52 11.35 -5.52
C ARG A 62 11.94 11.99 -6.78
N ILE A 63 10.62 12.17 -6.85
CA ILE A 63 9.95 12.89 -7.94
C ILE A 63 10.56 14.29 -8.10
N ASN A 64 10.69 15.06 -7.02
CA ASN A 64 11.28 16.40 -7.07
C ASN A 64 12.76 16.38 -7.47
N THR A 65 13.53 15.40 -7.02
CA THR A 65 14.94 15.24 -7.41
C THR A 65 15.10 14.98 -8.91
N LEU A 66 14.10 14.35 -9.53
CA LEU A 66 14.01 14.12 -10.97
C LEU A 66 13.34 15.29 -11.73
N GLU A 67 13.25 16.47 -11.11
CA GLU A 67 12.61 17.68 -11.65
C GLU A 67 11.10 17.49 -11.98
N GLY A 68 10.48 16.44 -11.42
CA GLY A 68 9.06 16.21 -11.51
C GLY A 68 8.26 16.99 -10.46
N ARG A 69 6.95 17.05 -10.64
CA ARG A 69 6.02 17.65 -9.69
C ARG A 69 5.16 16.56 -9.02
N VAL A 70 5.08 16.58 -7.70
CA VAL A 70 4.18 15.71 -6.93
C VAL A 70 2.73 16.11 -7.22
N PRO A 71 1.82 15.16 -7.54
CA PRO A 71 0.44 15.47 -7.84
C PRO A 71 -0.33 15.93 -6.59
N GLY A 72 -1.22 16.90 -6.78
CA GLY A 72 -2.19 17.29 -5.76
C GLY A 72 -3.41 16.35 -5.74
N PRO A 73 -4.34 16.51 -4.78
CA PRO A 73 -5.46 15.58 -4.57
C PRO A 73 -6.36 15.39 -5.79
N LEU A 74 -6.55 16.44 -6.58
CA LEU A 74 -7.40 16.39 -7.78
C LEU A 74 -6.70 15.76 -8.99
N GLU A 75 -5.40 15.53 -8.91
CA GLU A 75 -4.58 14.99 -9.97
C GLU A 75 -4.14 13.55 -9.71
N LEU A 76 -4.44 13.03 -8.51
CA LEU A 76 -4.13 11.66 -8.14
C LEU A 76 -4.92 10.69 -9.02
N PRO A 77 -4.27 9.75 -9.72
CA PRO A 77 -4.97 8.67 -10.36
C PRO A 77 -5.67 7.85 -9.26
N ARG A 78 -6.98 7.71 -9.36
CA ARG A 78 -7.74 6.81 -8.51
C ARG A 78 -7.88 5.48 -9.24
N ALA A 79 -7.68 4.36 -8.53
CA ALA A 79 -8.00 3.06 -9.09
C ALA A 79 -9.50 3.01 -9.38
N ASP A 80 -9.90 2.56 -10.58
CA ASP A 80 -11.32 2.38 -10.95
C ASP A 80 -12.06 1.39 -10.02
N LYS A 81 -11.29 0.54 -9.35
CA LYS A 81 -11.74 -0.30 -8.24
C LYS A 81 -11.48 0.45 -6.94
N GLY A 82 -12.21 1.51 -6.69
CA GLY A 82 -12.20 2.16 -5.39
C GLY A 82 -12.40 1.11 -4.31
N LEU A 83 -11.50 1.08 -3.33
CA LEU A 83 -11.66 0.29 -2.12
C LEU A 83 -13.07 0.56 -1.61
N ARG A 84 -13.84 -0.50 -1.43
CA ARG A 84 -15.24 -0.35 -0.96
C ARG A 84 -15.21 0.45 0.33
N PRO A 85 -16.11 1.43 0.47
CA PRO A 85 -16.30 2.03 1.77
C PRO A 85 -16.54 0.86 2.74
N PRO A 86 -15.92 0.85 3.91
CA PRO A 86 -16.17 -0.15 4.92
C PRO A 86 -17.62 -0.02 5.38
N ASP A 87 -18.51 -0.61 4.60
CA ASP A 87 -19.96 -0.55 4.84
C ASP A 87 -20.35 -1.44 6.03
N VAL A 88 -19.42 -2.27 6.46
CA VAL A 88 -19.65 -3.22 7.55
C VAL A 88 -18.33 -3.55 8.23
N ALA A 89 -18.40 -3.70 9.51
CA ALA A 89 -17.51 -4.32 10.46
C ALA A 89 -17.01 -5.75 10.10
N ASP A 90 -16.93 -6.12 8.84
CA ASP A 90 -16.40 -7.41 8.42
C ASP A 90 -14.87 -7.31 8.27
N VAL A 91 -14.23 -7.82 9.31
CA VAL A 91 -12.77 -7.84 9.45
C VAL A 91 -12.10 -8.59 8.31
N ASP A 92 -12.68 -9.68 7.81
CA ASP A 92 -12.11 -10.47 6.73
C ASP A 92 -12.14 -9.70 5.40
N ILE A 93 -13.23 -9.00 5.13
CA ILE A 93 -13.33 -8.12 3.95
C ILE A 93 -12.28 -7.01 4.01
N ALA A 94 -12.13 -6.35 5.16
CA ALA A 94 -11.14 -5.28 5.32
C ALA A 94 -9.71 -5.78 5.10
N VAL A 95 -9.38 -6.98 5.60
CA VAL A 95 -8.06 -7.59 5.41
C VAL A 95 -7.85 -8.03 3.96
N HIS A 96 -8.86 -8.58 3.28
CA HIS A 96 -8.77 -8.92 1.87
C HIS A 96 -8.55 -7.68 0.99
N ASP A 97 -9.30 -6.61 1.22
CA ASP A 97 -9.14 -5.35 0.49
C ASP A 97 -7.74 -4.74 0.71
N ALA A 98 -7.22 -4.84 1.94
CA ALA A 98 -5.85 -4.43 2.26
C ALA A 98 -4.81 -5.26 1.48
N ILE A 99 -4.95 -6.59 1.41
CA ILE A 99 -4.05 -7.46 0.64
C ILE A 99 -4.08 -7.10 -0.84
N GLU A 100 -5.24 -6.83 -1.43
CA GLU A 100 -5.33 -6.39 -2.83
C GLU A 100 -4.60 -5.06 -3.07
N SER A 101 -4.67 -4.13 -2.11
CA SER A 101 -3.92 -2.86 -2.17
C SER A 101 -2.42 -3.08 -2.11
N GLU A 102 -1.94 -3.98 -1.24
CA GLU A 102 -0.53 -4.34 -1.16
C GLU A 102 -0.05 -5.05 -2.43
N ASP A 103 -0.85 -5.94 -3.02
CA ASP A 103 -0.53 -6.60 -4.29
C ASP A 103 -0.37 -5.58 -5.43
N ALA A 104 -1.20 -4.54 -5.46
CA ALA A 104 -1.08 -3.45 -6.44
C ALA A 104 0.21 -2.63 -6.22
N ALA A 105 0.56 -2.29 -4.97
CA ALA A 105 1.79 -1.58 -4.64
C ALA A 105 3.03 -2.42 -5.00
N ILE A 106 3.04 -3.70 -4.66
CA ILE A 106 4.11 -4.65 -5.00
C ILE A 106 4.34 -4.69 -6.51
N ALA A 107 3.27 -4.89 -7.29
CA ALA A 107 3.36 -4.93 -8.76
C ALA A 107 3.93 -3.63 -9.35
N GLN A 108 3.55 -2.48 -8.77
CA GLN A 108 4.02 -1.17 -9.20
C GLN A 108 5.51 -0.98 -8.90
N TYR A 109 5.99 -1.34 -7.71
CA TYR A 109 7.41 -1.27 -7.38
C TYR A 109 8.25 -2.22 -8.22
N GLU A 110 7.77 -3.44 -8.49
CA GLU A 110 8.43 -4.37 -9.41
C GLU A 110 8.54 -3.81 -10.83
N GLN A 111 7.53 -3.06 -11.29
CA GLN A 111 7.58 -2.38 -12.59
C GLN A 111 8.65 -1.29 -12.61
N ILE A 112 8.74 -0.46 -11.56
CA ILE A 112 9.78 0.58 -11.43
C ILE A 112 11.17 -0.05 -11.44
N ILE A 113 11.38 -1.13 -10.69
CA ILE A 113 12.66 -1.86 -10.65
C ILE A 113 13.07 -2.30 -12.06
N ARG A 114 12.16 -2.98 -12.78
CA ARG A 114 12.44 -3.43 -14.16
C ARG A 114 12.74 -2.27 -15.12
N PHE A 115 12.06 -1.14 -14.93
CA PHE A 115 12.23 0.03 -15.77
C PHE A 115 13.53 0.77 -15.51
N CYS A 116 13.98 0.82 -14.26
CA CYS A 116 15.18 1.54 -13.82
C CYS A 116 16.46 0.70 -13.92
N ASP A 117 16.35 -0.62 -14.10
CA ASP A 117 17.50 -1.53 -14.14
C ASP A 117 18.50 -1.13 -15.25
N GLY A 118 19.77 -0.98 -14.86
CA GLY A 118 20.84 -0.53 -15.75
C GLY A 118 20.81 0.97 -16.12
N HIS A 119 19.85 1.74 -15.61
CA HIS A 119 19.66 3.15 -15.98
C HIS A 119 19.61 4.13 -14.80
N ASP A 120 18.83 3.87 -13.79
CA ASP A 120 18.65 4.73 -12.61
C ASP A 120 18.74 3.92 -11.32
N PHE A 121 19.96 3.70 -10.86
CA PHE A 121 20.23 2.91 -9.66
C PHE A 121 19.66 3.53 -8.38
N VAL A 122 19.49 4.84 -8.32
CA VAL A 122 18.95 5.51 -7.14
C VAL A 122 17.44 5.28 -7.00
N THR A 123 16.69 5.36 -8.11
CA THR A 123 15.26 5.02 -8.11
C THR A 123 15.06 3.51 -7.92
N LEU A 124 15.90 2.69 -8.54
CA LEU A 124 15.87 1.24 -8.38
C LEU A 124 16.05 0.83 -6.92
N ASP A 125 17.08 1.36 -6.25
CA ASP A 125 17.37 1.07 -4.84
C ASP A 125 16.20 1.49 -3.93
N LEU A 126 15.67 2.71 -4.14
CA LEU A 126 14.47 3.15 -3.45
C LEU A 126 13.29 2.18 -3.63
N ALA A 127 13.02 1.77 -4.87
CA ALA A 127 11.90 0.87 -5.16
C ALA A 127 12.09 -0.53 -4.53
N ILE A 128 13.31 -1.03 -4.47
CA ILE A 128 13.63 -2.30 -3.80
C ILE A 128 13.34 -2.20 -2.29
N GLU A 129 13.77 -1.13 -1.63
CA GLU A 129 13.52 -0.95 -0.20
C GLU A 129 12.01 -0.88 0.10
N LEU A 130 11.26 -0.09 -0.69
CA LEU A 130 9.81 0.03 -0.51
C LEU A 130 9.10 -1.31 -0.79
N LEU A 131 9.54 -2.05 -1.80
CA LEU A 131 9.01 -3.38 -2.12
C LEU A 131 9.17 -4.38 -0.96
N VAL A 132 10.29 -4.33 -0.23
CA VAL A 132 10.50 -5.20 0.94
C VAL A 132 9.44 -4.93 2.00
N ASP A 133 9.20 -3.67 2.33
CA ASP A 133 8.20 -3.27 3.33
C ASP A 133 6.78 -3.72 2.92
N GLU A 134 6.41 -3.57 1.63
CA GLU A 134 5.10 -4.01 1.13
C GLU A 134 4.91 -5.53 1.23
N ARG A 135 5.95 -6.29 0.88
CA ARG A 135 5.89 -7.76 0.99
C ARG A 135 5.77 -8.24 2.44
N GLU A 136 6.47 -7.60 3.36
CA GLU A 136 6.37 -7.89 4.80
C GLU A 136 4.97 -7.57 5.34
N ARG A 137 4.41 -6.42 4.96
CA ARG A 137 3.05 -6.02 5.32
C ARG A 137 2.02 -7.00 4.80
N ARG A 138 2.10 -7.33 3.51
CA ARG A 138 1.24 -8.33 2.87
C ARG A 138 1.29 -9.67 3.63
N GLN A 139 2.47 -10.14 4.00
CA GLN A 139 2.62 -11.39 4.74
C GLN A 139 1.94 -11.33 6.12
N ARG A 140 2.04 -10.20 6.83
CA ARG A 140 1.33 -9.99 8.11
C ARG A 140 -0.17 -10.06 7.93
N LEU A 141 -0.72 -9.42 6.90
CA LEU A 141 -2.16 -9.45 6.59
C LEU A 141 -2.64 -10.87 6.27
N VAL A 142 -1.91 -11.62 5.44
CA VAL A 142 -2.23 -13.02 5.12
C VAL A 142 -2.23 -13.91 6.37
N SER A 143 -1.29 -13.70 7.28
CA SER A 143 -1.23 -14.45 8.55
C SER A 143 -2.46 -14.20 9.42
N LEU A 144 -3.04 -13.01 9.40
CA LEU A 144 -4.27 -12.68 10.12
C LEU A 144 -5.51 -13.41 9.59
N LEU A 145 -5.59 -13.64 8.27
CA LEU A 145 -6.65 -14.46 7.67
C LEU A 145 -6.51 -15.94 8.04
N GLN A 146 -5.29 -16.46 8.06
CA GLN A 146 -5.04 -17.88 8.38
C GLN A 146 -5.34 -18.21 9.85
N GLY A 147 -5.05 -17.29 10.78
CA GLY A 147 -5.37 -17.43 12.20
C GLY A 147 -6.88 -17.61 12.47
N SER A 148 -7.74 -16.98 11.67
CA SER A 148 -9.20 -17.10 11.82
C SER A 148 -9.74 -18.49 11.44
N ASN A 149 -9.07 -19.20 10.55
CA ASN A 149 -9.48 -20.56 10.14
C ASN A 149 -9.18 -21.62 11.22
N VAL A 150 -8.19 -21.39 12.08
CA VAL A 150 -7.81 -22.31 13.16
C VAL A 150 -8.80 -22.22 14.32
N ASP A 151 -9.24 -21.02 14.69
CA ASP A 151 -10.23 -20.82 15.77
C ASP A 151 -11.62 -21.36 15.40
N SER A 152 -11.99 -21.29 14.11
CA SER A 152 -13.25 -21.84 13.61
C SER A 152 -13.28 -23.38 13.60
N ALA A 153 -12.12 -24.03 13.53
CA ALA A 153 -11.99 -25.49 13.49
C ALA A 153 -11.95 -26.14 14.91
N GLN A 154 -11.63 -25.36 15.93
CA GLN A 154 -11.57 -25.85 17.33
C GLN A 154 -12.86 -25.62 18.13
N GLY A 155 -13.86 -24.98 17.55
CA GLY A 155 -15.16 -24.67 18.17
C GLY A 155 -16.28 -25.66 17.85
N ARG A 156 -15.98 -26.94 17.55
CA ARG A 156 -16.98 -28.01 17.38
C ARG A 156 -16.75 -29.14 18.34
#